data_cf75b02f99f5d6b73789c3c0a4ce0532
#
_entry.id   cf75b02f99f5d6b73789c3c0a4ce0532
#
_cell.length_a   1.000
_cell.length_b   1.000
_cell.length_c   1.000
_cell.angle_alpha   90.00
_cell.angle_beta   90.00
_cell.angle_gamma   90.00
#
_symmetry.space_group_name_H-M   'P 1'
#
loop_
_entity.id
_entity.type
_entity.pdbx_description
1 polymer ?
#
loop_
_entity_poly.entity_id
_entity_poly.type
_entity_poly.pdbx_seq_one_letter_code
_entity_poly.pdbx_strand_id
1 'polypeptide(L)'
;MKVGVLGAGTMGHGIAQVTAMAGHEVTLRDIEQEFVDNGIKSIAANLQGGVERDKVTAAEKEATLDRISGTTDLETAVGDADMVVEAVPEEMDIKRKTFADVEALVGDDTIIASNTSSLSLTEIASALSDPTRAIGLHFFNPVHIMKLVEIVVPEQTDRETIEFADEFVDGIDKVGVEVRDSPGFASSRLGVALGVEAVRMLQEGVASPRDIDAAMELGYNNPMGPIELGDVVGLDVRLDILEHLREELGERFRPPQILRQKVRAGKLGKKTGEGFYVWEDGEIVGVSGEYDGNEGDDE
;
A
#
# COMPACT_ATOMS: atom_id res chain seq x y z
N MET A 1 13.34 15.61 13.04
CA MET A 1 13.50 14.23 13.57
C MET A 1 14.43 13.45 12.68
N LYS A 2 15.02 12.39 13.20
CA LYS A 2 15.75 11.36 12.46
C LYS A 2 14.83 10.16 12.27
N VAL A 3 14.65 9.69 11.03
CA VAL A 3 13.75 8.59 10.71
C VAL A 3 14.52 7.50 9.96
N GLY A 4 14.52 6.29 10.51
CA GLY A 4 15.03 5.10 9.84
C GLY A 4 13.93 4.48 8.97
N VAL A 5 14.17 4.25 7.68
CA VAL A 5 13.24 3.53 6.80
C VAL A 5 13.88 2.23 6.34
N LEU A 6 13.24 1.11 6.68
CA LEU A 6 13.75 -0.24 6.41
C LEU A 6 13.00 -0.87 5.23
N GLY A 7 13.73 -1.19 4.17
CA GLY A 7 13.21 -1.60 2.87
C GLY A 7 13.22 -0.42 1.89
N ALA A 8 14.02 -0.51 0.82
CA ALA A 8 14.15 0.53 -0.21
C ALA A 8 13.27 0.27 -1.45
N GLY A 9 12.34 -0.68 -1.35
CA GLY A 9 11.39 -1.04 -2.39
C GLY A 9 10.34 0.04 -2.66
N THR A 10 9.26 -0.35 -3.36
CA THR A 10 8.20 0.56 -3.82
C THR A 10 7.60 1.44 -2.73
N MET A 11 7.37 0.90 -1.53
CA MET A 11 6.82 1.69 -0.43
C MET A 11 7.89 2.47 0.31
N GLY A 12 9.01 1.84 0.67
CA GLY A 12 10.02 2.48 1.51
C GLY A 12 10.69 3.68 0.87
N HIS A 13 11.02 3.64 -0.43
CA HIS A 13 11.56 4.84 -1.08
C HIS A 13 10.56 6.00 -1.10
N GLY A 14 9.26 5.68 -1.27
CA GLY A 14 8.21 6.70 -1.24
C GLY A 14 7.99 7.29 0.16
N ILE A 15 8.05 6.46 1.22
CA ILE A 15 7.98 6.90 2.63
C ILE A 15 9.20 7.78 2.95
N ALA A 16 10.41 7.34 2.59
CA ALA A 16 11.63 8.13 2.76
C ALA A 16 11.54 9.50 2.04
N GLN A 17 10.99 9.52 0.81
CA GLN A 17 10.80 10.75 0.05
C GLN A 17 9.90 11.75 0.78
N VAL A 18 8.69 11.35 1.18
CA VAL A 18 7.73 12.30 1.80
C VAL A 18 8.21 12.76 3.17
N THR A 19 8.88 11.89 3.93
CA THR A 19 9.49 12.21 5.21
C THR A 19 10.60 13.25 5.05
N ALA A 20 11.50 13.10 4.07
CA ALA A 20 12.57 14.06 3.79
C ALA A 20 12.05 15.38 3.20
N MET A 21 10.98 15.34 2.39
CA MET A 21 10.30 16.55 1.89
C MET A 21 9.75 17.40 3.04
N ALA A 22 9.29 16.77 4.11
CA ALA A 22 8.81 17.44 5.33
C ALA A 22 9.95 18.00 6.21
N GLY A 23 11.22 17.82 5.81
CA GLY A 23 12.38 18.39 6.51
C GLY A 23 13.03 17.47 7.54
N HIS A 24 12.65 16.19 7.60
CA HIS A 24 13.26 15.21 8.47
C HIS A 24 14.53 14.61 7.86
N GLU A 25 15.50 14.22 8.68
CA GLU A 25 16.66 13.44 8.27
C GLU A 25 16.26 11.97 8.13
N VAL A 26 16.56 11.37 6.99
CA VAL A 26 16.13 9.99 6.69
C VAL A 26 17.32 9.12 6.36
N THR A 27 17.40 7.96 7.00
CA THR A 27 18.33 6.91 6.62
C THR A 27 17.54 5.75 5.98
N LEU A 28 17.68 5.59 4.67
CA LEU A 28 17.07 4.52 3.90
C LEU A 28 17.96 3.29 3.92
N ARG A 29 17.46 2.16 4.40
CA ARG A 29 18.21 0.92 4.52
C ARG A 29 17.58 -0.21 3.73
N ASP A 30 18.41 -1.01 3.07
CA ASP A 30 18.01 -2.34 2.57
C ASP A 30 19.13 -3.35 2.82
N ILE A 31 18.88 -4.64 2.54
CA ILE A 31 19.87 -5.72 2.77
C ILE A 31 21.04 -5.67 1.77
N GLU A 32 20.83 -5.10 0.59
CA GLU A 32 21.83 -4.96 -0.46
C GLU A 32 21.96 -3.50 -0.92
N GLN A 33 23.20 -3.07 -1.20
CA GLN A 33 23.50 -1.71 -1.64
C GLN A 33 22.76 -1.36 -2.96
N GLU A 34 22.58 -2.32 -3.84
CA GLU A 34 21.86 -2.13 -5.10
C GLU A 34 20.39 -1.71 -4.86
N PHE A 35 19.72 -2.29 -3.87
CA PHE A 35 18.34 -1.91 -3.53
C PHE A 35 18.28 -0.49 -2.96
N VAL A 36 19.23 -0.14 -2.09
CA VAL A 36 19.36 1.22 -1.55
C VAL A 36 19.56 2.24 -2.66
N ASP A 37 20.52 1.98 -3.55
CA ASP A 37 20.83 2.87 -4.68
C ASP A 37 19.64 3.04 -5.63
N ASN A 38 18.91 1.95 -5.90
CA ASN A 38 17.70 1.98 -6.73
C ASN A 38 16.57 2.75 -6.05
N GLY A 39 16.41 2.63 -4.72
CA GLY A 39 15.46 3.40 -3.94
C GLY A 39 15.74 4.91 -4.04
N ILE A 40 17.00 5.33 -3.83
CA ILE A 40 17.41 6.73 -3.93
C ILE A 40 17.24 7.26 -5.37
N LYS A 41 17.56 6.46 -6.40
CA LYS A 41 17.30 6.82 -7.80
C LYS A 41 15.81 7.01 -8.09
N SER A 42 14.95 6.16 -7.51
CA SER A 42 13.50 6.28 -7.66
C SER A 42 12.98 7.56 -7.02
N ILE A 43 13.48 7.93 -5.83
CA ILE A 43 13.16 9.21 -5.18
C ILE A 43 13.59 10.39 -6.08
N ALA A 44 14.81 10.37 -6.59
CA ALA A 44 15.32 11.43 -7.46
C ALA A 44 14.49 11.58 -8.75
N ALA A 45 14.05 10.46 -9.35
CA ALA A 45 13.19 10.43 -10.53
C ALA A 45 11.78 10.98 -10.22
N ASN A 46 11.18 10.60 -9.10
CA ASN A 46 9.87 11.10 -8.66
C ASN A 46 9.92 12.63 -8.44
N LEU A 47 10.94 13.12 -7.75
CA LEU A 47 11.15 14.55 -7.51
C LEU A 47 11.40 15.31 -8.82
N GLN A 48 12.17 14.73 -9.76
CA GLN A 48 12.39 15.31 -11.08
C GLN A 48 11.09 15.43 -11.86
N GLY A 49 10.26 14.39 -11.86
CA GLY A 49 8.93 14.44 -12.44
C GLY A 49 8.00 15.46 -11.76
N GLY A 50 8.21 15.74 -10.47
CA GLY A 50 7.57 16.84 -9.74
C GLY A 50 8.01 18.20 -10.25
N VAL A 51 9.31 18.39 -10.49
CA VAL A 51 9.87 19.63 -11.05
C VAL A 51 9.32 19.91 -12.45
N GLU A 52 9.29 18.90 -13.31
CA GLU A 52 8.76 19.01 -14.69
C GLU A 52 7.26 19.38 -14.73
N ARG A 53 6.52 19.11 -13.67
CA ARG A 53 5.09 19.46 -13.52
C ARG A 53 4.84 20.68 -12.64
N ASP A 54 5.87 21.45 -12.30
CA ASP A 54 5.80 22.64 -11.41
C ASP A 54 5.16 22.35 -10.04
N LYS A 55 5.31 21.11 -9.52
CA LYS A 55 4.84 20.70 -8.19
C LYS A 55 5.91 20.78 -7.11
N VAL A 56 7.17 20.74 -7.51
CA VAL A 56 8.36 20.81 -6.67
C VAL A 56 9.35 21.71 -7.37
N THR A 57 10.03 22.58 -6.66
CA THR A 57 11.14 23.38 -7.21
C THR A 57 12.43 22.58 -7.26
N ALA A 58 13.39 22.99 -8.11
CA ALA A 58 14.71 22.38 -8.14
C ALA A 58 15.44 22.47 -6.79
N ALA A 59 15.27 23.57 -6.06
CA ALA A 59 15.85 23.76 -4.74
C ALA A 59 15.24 22.82 -3.69
N GLU A 60 13.93 22.61 -3.70
CA GLU A 60 13.26 21.63 -2.83
C GLU A 60 13.69 20.21 -3.12
N LYS A 61 13.86 19.86 -4.41
CA LYS A 61 14.42 18.57 -4.82
C LYS A 61 15.80 18.34 -4.22
N GLU A 62 16.73 19.28 -4.41
CA GLU A 62 18.09 19.18 -3.87
C GLU A 62 18.06 19.06 -2.34
N ALA A 63 17.35 19.97 -1.67
CA ALA A 63 17.21 19.95 -0.21
C ALA A 63 16.58 18.66 0.32
N THR A 64 15.68 18.01 -0.42
CA THR A 64 15.10 16.72 -0.04
C THR A 64 16.13 15.61 -0.16
N LEU A 65 16.87 15.57 -1.27
CA LEU A 65 17.90 14.54 -1.49
C LEU A 65 19.06 14.64 -0.49
N ASP A 66 19.45 15.87 -0.09
CA ASP A 66 20.49 16.12 0.90
C ASP A 66 20.14 15.59 2.30
N ARG A 67 18.85 15.39 2.60
CA ARG A 67 18.38 14.82 3.88
C ARG A 67 18.29 13.28 3.86
N ILE A 68 18.57 12.65 2.72
CA ILE A 68 18.45 11.18 2.58
C ILE A 68 19.85 10.58 2.50
N SER A 69 20.17 9.73 3.45
CA SER A 69 21.34 8.85 3.41
C SER A 69 20.92 7.40 3.16
N GLY A 70 21.81 6.60 2.56
CA GLY A 70 21.58 5.19 2.29
C GLY A 70 22.60 4.30 2.99
N THR A 71 22.17 3.14 3.52
CA THR A 71 23.06 2.17 4.16
C THR A 71 22.51 0.75 4.05
N THR A 72 23.38 -0.25 4.19
CA THR A 72 22.96 -1.65 4.39
C THR A 72 23.06 -2.08 5.86
N ASP A 73 23.71 -1.27 6.68
CA ASP A 73 23.89 -1.53 8.10
C ASP A 73 22.67 -1.08 8.92
N LEU A 74 22.14 -1.99 9.75
CA LEU A 74 20.93 -1.73 10.51
C LEU A 74 21.17 -0.73 11.64
N GLU A 75 22.27 -0.86 12.39
CA GLU A 75 22.61 0.04 13.50
C GLU A 75 22.77 1.49 13.02
N THR A 76 23.44 1.68 11.88
CA THR A 76 23.58 2.99 11.24
C THR A 76 22.21 3.58 10.85
N ALA A 77 21.25 2.73 10.46
CA ALA A 77 19.94 3.20 10.03
C ALA A 77 19.04 3.61 11.19
N VAL A 78 19.14 2.94 12.34
CA VAL A 78 18.12 3.05 13.41
C VAL A 78 18.68 3.55 14.75
N GLY A 79 19.99 3.43 15.00
CA GLY A 79 20.57 3.62 16.35
C GLY A 79 20.32 5.01 16.96
N ASP A 80 20.20 6.05 16.15
CA ASP A 80 19.90 7.42 16.58
C ASP A 80 18.49 7.89 16.12
N ALA A 81 17.63 6.99 15.68
CA ALA A 81 16.33 7.34 15.13
C ALA A 81 15.31 7.69 16.22
N ASP A 82 14.55 8.76 16.01
CA ASP A 82 13.35 9.08 16.78
C ASP A 82 12.19 8.14 16.41
N MET A 83 12.18 7.68 15.16
CA MET A 83 11.19 6.77 14.60
C MET A 83 11.81 5.84 13.57
N VAL A 84 11.34 4.60 13.54
CA VAL A 84 11.67 3.62 12.49
C VAL A 84 10.41 3.21 11.77
N VAL A 85 10.40 3.28 10.43
CA VAL A 85 9.30 2.79 9.59
C VAL A 85 9.77 1.57 8.81
N GLU A 86 9.19 0.42 9.08
CA GLU A 86 9.48 -0.84 8.41
C GLU A 86 8.59 -0.99 7.16
N ALA A 87 9.21 -1.26 6.01
CA ALA A 87 8.58 -1.55 4.72
C ALA A 87 9.26 -2.76 4.03
N VAL A 88 9.64 -3.77 4.82
CA VAL A 88 10.23 -5.04 4.36
C VAL A 88 9.16 -5.98 3.78
N PRO A 89 9.52 -7.13 3.17
CA PRO A 89 8.55 -8.07 2.62
C PRO A 89 7.39 -8.42 3.56
N GLU A 90 6.19 -8.63 3.00
CA GLU A 90 4.93 -8.84 3.72
C GLU A 90 4.86 -10.29 4.26
N GLU A 91 5.76 -10.61 5.18
CA GLU A 91 5.89 -11.92 5.83
C GLU A 91 5.99 -11.73 7.35
N MET A 92 5.13 -12.39 8.11
CA MET A 92 5.02 -12.24 9.57
C MET A 92 6.36 -12.46 10.28
N ASP A 93 7.06 -13.54 9.95
CA ASP A 93 8.32 -13.88 10.62
C ASP A 93 9.42 -12.84 10.32
N ILE A 94 9.46 -12.30 9.08
CA ILE A 94 10.40 -11.25 8.70
C ILE A 94 10.13 -9.98 9.49
N LYS A 95 8.87 -9.54 9.55
CA LYS A 95 8.48 -8.32 10.27
C LYS A 95 8.72 -8.43 11.76
N ARG A 96 8.33 -9.54 12.39
CA ARG A 96 8.60 -9.79 13.81
C ARG A 96 10.08 -9.79 14.14
N LYS A 97 10.90 -10.46 13.28
CA LYS A 97 12.34 -10.43 13.44
C LYS A 97 12.91 -9.01 13.29
N THR A 98 12.43 -8.26 12.29
CA THR A 98 12.86 -6.87 12.05
C THR A 98 12.56 -6.00 13.27
N PHE A 99 11.36 -6.11 13.85
CA PHE A 99 10.98 -5.36 15.05
C PHE A 99 11.88 -5.68 16.24
N ALA A 100 12.16 -6.97 16.50
CA ALA A 100 13.07 -7.39 17.57
C ALA A 100 14.52 -6.91 17.34
N ASP A 101 15.02 -7.00 16.10
CA ASP A 101 16.36 -6.53 15.73
C ASP A 101 16.48 -5.00 15.90
N VAL A 102 15.45 -4.25 15.54
CA VAL A 102 15.38 -2.79 15.72
C VAL A 102 15.36 -2.43 17.19
N GLU A 103 14.49 -3.05 18.00
CA GLU A 103 14.38 -2.79 19.43
C GLU A 103 15.73 -2.93 20.16
N ALA A 104 16.54 -3.90 19.74
CA ALA A 104 17.85 -4.14 20.35
C ALA A 104 18.87 -3.01 20.09
N LEU A 105 18.58 -2.09 19.15
CA LEU A 105 19.52 -1.06 18.68
C LEU A 105 19.04 0.37 18.97
N VAL A 106 17.77 0.56 19.22
CA VAL A 106 17.16 1.90 19.41
C VAL A 106 16.99 2.25 20.89
N GLY A 107 16.77 3.54 21.15
CA GLY A 107 16.41 4.02 22.49
C GLY A 107 14.98 3.62 22.92
N ASP A 108 14.72 3.74 24.21
CA ASP A 108 13.41 3.35 24.80
C ASP A 108 12.25 4.24 24.27
N ASP A 109 12.54 5.49 23.86
CA ASP A 109 11.54 6.43 23.35
C ASP A 109 11.31 6.33 21.83
N THR A 110 12.06 5.48 21.12
CA THR A 110 11.94 5.35 19.66
C THR A 110 10.65 4.63 19.29
N ILE A 111 9.83 5.26 18.43
CA ILE A 111 8.62 4.65 17.88
C ILE A 111 8.98 3.69 16.75
N ILE A 112 8.40 2.49 16.77
CA ILE A 112 8.62 1.44 15.77
C ILE A 112 7.33 1.22 14.98
N ALA A 113 7.32 1.64 13.72
CA ALA A 113 6.16 1.56 12.84
C ALA A 113 6.33 0.49 11.76
N SER A 114 5.23 -0.16 11.36
CA SER A 114 5.17 -1.03 10.19
C SER A 114 4.24 -0.47 9.12
N ASN A 115 4.64 -0.59 7.86
CA ASN A 115 3.79 -0.27 6.70
C ASN A 115 3.05 -1.51 6.18
N THR A 116 2.83 -2.54 6.99
CA THR A 116 2.04 -3.70 6.57
C THR A 116 0.66 -3.28 6.06
N SER A 117 0.14 -4.00 5.08
CA SER A 117 -1.20 -3.78 4.52
C SER A 117 -2.24 -4.79 4.99
N SER A 118 -1.80 -5.92 5.57
CA SER A 118 -2.69 -7.06 5.83
C SER A 118 -2.37 -7.86 7.08
N LEU A 119 -1.12 -7.81 7.57
CA LEU A 119 -0.70 -8.60 8.72
C LEU A 119 -1.13 -7.92 10.04
N SER A 120 -1.42 -8.73 11.07
CA SER A 120 -1.77 -8.22 12.39
C SER A 120 -0.60 -7.46 13.02
N LEU A 121 -0.81 -6.17 13.26
CA LEU A 121 0.14 -5.30 13.96
C LEU A 121 0.30 -5.73 15.42
N THR A 122 -0.76 -6.19 16.05
CA THR A 122 -0.75 -6.75 17.41
C THR A 122 0.18 -7.95 17.52
N GLU A 123 0.18 -8.83 16.50
CA GLU A 123 1.09 -9.95 16.44
C GLU A 123 2.54 -9.51 16.16
N ILE A 124 2.75 -8.57 15.25
CA ILE A 124 4.09 -8.01 14.97
C ILE A 124 4.65 -7.33 16.23
N ALA A 125 3.86 -6.49 16.90
CA ALA A 125 4.22 -5.78 18.12
C ALA A 125 4.59 -6.72 19.28
N SER A 126 4.01 -7.93 19.31
CA SER A 126 4.33 -8.93 20.34
C SER A 126 5.77 -9.45 20.29
N ALA A 127 6.54 -9.11 19.26
CA ALA A 127 7.96 -9.39 19.18
C ALA A 127 8.82 -8.42 20.02
N LEU A 128 8.26 -7.28 20.43
CA LEU A 128 8.93 -6.29 21.26
C LEU A 128 8.81 -6.64 22.76
N SER A 129 9.81 -6.25 23.53
CA SER A 129 9.75 -6.27 24.99
C SER A 129 8.85 -5.15 25.53
N ASP A 130 8.82 -4.00 24.82
CA ASP A 130 7.87 -2.91 25.05
C ASP A 130 7.03 -2.67 23.78
N PRO A 131 5.88 -3.35 23.66
CA PRO A 131 5.00 -3.19 22.51
C PRO A 131 4.17 -1.90 22.52
N THR A 132 4.21 -1.09 23.60
CA THR A 132 3.42 0.14 23.71
C THR A 132 3.81 1.20 22.69
N ARG A 133 5.05 1.15 22.19
CA ARG A 133 5.64 2.05 21.19
C ARG A 133 5.55 1.53 19.73
N ALA A 134 4.80 0.45 19.52
CA ALA A 134 4.53 -0.09 18.19
C ALA A 134 3.29 0.57 17.57
N ILE A 135 3.34 0.88 16.27
CA ILE A 135 2.22 1.46 15.51
C ILE A 135 2.23 0.99 14.06
N GLY A 136 1.08 0.98 13.40
CA GLY A 136 1.00 0.81 11.95
C GLY A 136 0.90 2.16 11.26
N LEU A 137 1.68 2.33 10.20
CA LEU A 137 1.55 3.45 9.27
C LEU A 137 1.36 2.90 7.87
N HIS A 138 0.12 2.59 7.52
CA HIS A 138 -0.23 2.03 6.24
C HIS A 138 -0.37 3.12 5.19
N PHE A 139 0.69 3.30 4.41
CA PHE A 139 0.74 4.22 3.27
C PHE A 139 0.17 3.57 2.01
N PHE A 140 -0.27 4.41 1.07
CA PHE A 140 -0.82 3.99 -0.21
C PHE A 140 0.12 4.35 -1.37
N ASN A 141 0.28 3.43 -2.33
CA ASN A 141 1.10 3.65 -3.52
C ASN A 141 0.34 4.44 -4.60
N PRO A 142 0.95 5.46 -5.23
CA PRO A 142 2.27 6.04 -4.98
C PRO A 142 2.29 6.95 -3.75
N VAL A 143 3.23 6.72 -2.82
CA VAL A 143 3.26 7.39 -1.51
C VAL A 143 3.30 8.92 -1.64
N HIS A 144 4.07 9.45 -2.60
CA HIS A 144 4.19 10.90 -2.80
C HIS A 144 2.93 11.57 -3.40
N ILE A 145 1.96 10.78 -3.88
CA ILE A 145 0.69 11.27 -4.46
C ILE A 145 -0.47 11.05 -3.48
N MET A 146 -0.57 9.85 -2.91
CA MET A 146 -1.69 9.47 -2.05
C MET A 146 -1.66 10.22 -0.73
N LYS A 147 -2.79 10.82 -0.36
CA LYS A 147 -2.89 11.65 0.85
C LYS A 147 -3.18 10.84 2.12
N LEU A 148 -3.81 9.69 1.98
CA LEU A 148 -4.24 8.85 3.11
C LEU A 148 -3.07 8.08 3.71
N VAL A 149 -3.03 8.06 5.04
CA VAL A 149 -2.28 7.08 5.86
C VAL A 149 -3.24 6.51 6.89
N GLU A 150 -3.42 5.19 6.94
CA GLU A 150 -4.11 4.58 8.06
C GLU A 150 -3.12 4.40 9.21
N ILE A 151 -3.42 5.03 10.34
CA ILE A 151 -2.71 4.87 11.60
C ILE A 151 -3.35 3.67 12.30
N VAL A 152 -2.70 2.51 12.15
CA VAL A 152 -3.24 1.24 12.65
C VAL A 152 -2.76 0.99 14.07
N VAL A 153 -3.70 0.89 14.99
CA VAL A 153 -3.44 0.81 16.43
C VAL A 153 -3.50 -0.64 16.92
N PRO A 154 -2.34 -1.27 17.23
CA PRO A 154 -2.28 -2.54 17.95
C PRO A 154 -2.97 -2.48 19.32
N GLU A 155 -3.33 -3.64 19.87
CA GLU A 155 -3.97 -3.75 21.19
C GLU A 155 -3.08 -3.22 22.33
N GLN A 156 -1.75 -3.27 22.17
CA GLN A 156 -0.76 -2.91 23.18
C GLN A 156 -0.36 -1.44 23.16
N THR A 157 -0.60 -0.73 22.04
CA THR A 157 -0.09 0.63 21.80
C THR A 157 -0.67 1.64 22.79
N ASP A 158 0.17 2.47 23.33
CA ASP A 158 -0.25 3.53 24.25
C ASP A 158 -0.74 4.79 23.53
N ARG A 159 -1.30 5.71 24.29
CA ARG A 159 -1.87 6.95 23.74
C ARG A 159 -0.81 7.92 23.23
N GLU A 160 0.35 7.95 23.86
CA GLU A 160 1.46 8.84 23.48
C GLU A 160 2.00 8.45 22.09
N THR A 161 2.13 7.16 21.84
CA THR A 161 2.52 6.61 20.51
C THR A 161 1.53 6.96 19.41
N ILE A 162 0.21 6.89 19.71
CA ILE A 162 -0.84 7.25 18.75
C ILE A 162 -0.77 8.75 18.42
N GLU A 163 -0.64 9.61 19.43
CA GLU A 163 -0.53 11.06 19.27
C GLU A 163 0.73 11.44 18.47
N PHE A 164 1.87 10.79 18.75
CA PHE A 164 3.10 10.98 17.98
C PHE A 164 2.91 10.59 16.50
N ALA A 165 2.25 9.46 16.24
CA ALA A 165 2.00 9.00 14.86
C ALA A 165 1.06 9.96 14.10
N ASP A 166 0.05 10.51 14.75
CA ASP A 166 -0.87 11.49 14.17
C ASP A 166 -0.14 12.80 13.83
N GLU A 167 0.66 13.32 14.76
CA GLU A 167 1.51 14.50 14.52
C GLU A 167 2.53 14.28 13.40
N PHE A 168 3.13 13.08 13.33
CA PHE A 168 4.06 12.74 12.24
C PHE A 168 3.34 12.73 10.89
N VAL A 169 2.18 12.08 10.79
CA VAL A 169 1.40 11.98 9.54
C VAL A 169 0.94 13.34 9.06
N ASP A 170 0.47 14.21 9.95
CA ASP A 170 0.11 15.60 9.62
C ASP A 170 1.35 16.40 9.16
N GLY A 171 2.46 16.23 9.87
CA GLY A 171 3.74 16.88 9.57
C GLY A 171 4.32 16.57 8.19
N ILE A 172 3.99 15.42 7.60
CA ILE A 172 4.41 15.02 6.24
C ILE A 172 3.34 15.31 5.16
N ASP A 173 2.40 16.22 5.44
CA ASP A 173 1.31 16.65 4.52
C ASP A 173 0.42 15.48 4.06
N LYS A 174 0.09 14.57 4.99
CA LYS A 174 -0.85 13.47 4.80
C LYS A 174 -2.06 13.63 5.72
N VAL A 175 -3.07 12.82 5.48
CA VAL A 175 -4.28 12.75 6.32
C VAL A 175 -4.27 11.42 7.04
N GLY A 176 -4.10 11.46 8.36
CA GLY A 176 -4.18 10.31 9.25
C GLY A 176 -5.62 9.86 9.46
N VAL A 177 -5.85 8.56 9.40
CA VAL A 177 -7.11 7.94 9.82
C VAL A 177 -6.79 6.86 10.83
N GLU A 178 -7.14 7.10 12.10
CA GLU A 178 -6.94 6.13 13.17
C GLU A 178 -7.87 4.94 12.99
N VAL A 179 -7.30 3.74 12.94
CA VAL A 179 -8.02 2.48 12.81
C VAL A 179 -7.45 1.46 13.81
N ARG A 180 -8.30 0.62 14.38
CA ARG A 180 -7.82 -0.51 15.19
C ARG A 180 -7.23 -1.58 14.29
N ASP A 181 -6.22 -2.29 14.82
CA ASP A 181 -5.69 -3.49 14.17
C ASP A 181 -6.80 -4.52 13.98
N SER A 182 -7.21 -4.67 12.75
CA SER A 182 -8.30 -5.56 12.33
C SER A 182 -8.06 -5.99 10.88
N PRO A 183 -8.41 -7.22 10.48
CA PRO A 183 -8.17 -7.72 9.14
C PRO A 183 -8.68 -6.78 8.03
N GLY A 184 -7.75 -6.33 7.16
CA GLY A 184 -8.01 -5.40 6.07
C GLY A 184 -8.19 -3.94 6.48
N PHE A 185 -7.94 -3.59 7.75
CA PHE A 185 -8.06 -2.25 8.31
C PHE A 185 -9.41 -1.59 7.92
N ALA A 186 -9.44 -0.34 7.53
CA ALA A 186 -10.67 0.30 7.03
C ALA A 186 -10.75 0.29 5.50
N SER A 187 -9.71 0.79 4.82
CA SER A 187 -9.75 1.03 3.37
C SER A 187 -9.74 -0.28 2.57
N SER A 188 -8.84 -1.20 2.88
CA SER A 188 -8.76 -2.49 2.17
C SER A 188 -10.03 -3.30 2.38
N ARG A 189 -10.54 -3.35 3.62
CA ARG A 189 -11.77 -4.07 3.94
C ARG A 189 -12.99 -3.53 3.20
N LEU A 190 -13.17 -2.21 3.14
CA LEU A 190 -14.27 -1.56 2.41
C LEU A 190 -14.11 -1.71 0.90
N GLY A 191 -12.92 -1.47 0.38
CA GLY A 191 -12.64 -1.61 -1.06
C GLY A 191 -12.84 -3.03 -1.56
N VAL A 192 -12.42 -4.03 -0.78
CA VAL A 192 -12.62 -5.45 -1.11
C VAL A 192 -14.09 -5.87 -0.96
N ALA A 193 -14.81 -5.36 0.05
CA ALA A 193 -16.24 -5.62 0.21
C ALA A 193 -17.05 -5.09 -0.98
N LEU A 194 -16.75 -3.88 -1.46
CA LEU A 194 -17.36 -3.31 -2.66
C LEU A 194 -17.00 -4.13 -3.91
N GLY A 195 -15.72 -4.45 -4.09
CA GLY A 195 -15.25 -5.22 -5.24
C GLY A 195 -15.82 -6.64 -5.30
N VAL A 196 -15.92 -7.35 -4.16
CA VAL A 196 -16.51 -8.71 -4.15
C VAL A 196 -17.98 -8.69 -4.47
N GLU A 197 -18.72 -7.68 -4.02
CA GLU A 197 -20.13 -7.52 -4.33
C GLU A 197 -20.35 -7.19 -5.82
N ALA A 198 -19.53 -6.32 -6.39
CA ALA A 198 -19.55 -6.03 -7.83
C ALA A 198 -19.31 -7.30 -8.68
N VAL A 199 -18.34 -8.14 -8.30
CA VAL A 199 -18.08 -9.41 -8.98
C VAL A 199 -19.24 -10.43 -8.78
N ARG A 200 -19.94 -10.40 -7.64
CA ARG A 200 -21.17 -11.20 -7.44
C ARG A 200 -22.29 -10.75 -8.36
N MET A 201 -22.54 -9.43 -8.44
CA MET A 201 -23.52 -8.86 -9.37
C MET A 201 -23.25 -9.29 -10.82
N LEU A 202 -21.98 -9.28 -11.24
CA LEU A 202 -21.57 -9.77 -12.55
C LEU A 202 -21.86 -11.29 -12.71
N GLN A 203 -21.51 -12.10 -11.72
CA GLN A 203 -21.77 -13.55 -11.74
C GLN A 203 -23.26 -13.89 -11.78
N GLU A 204 -24.10 -13.08 -11.16
CA GLU A 204 -25.55 -13.23 -11.09
C GLU A 204 -26.26 -12.64 -12.32
N GLY A 205 -25.52 -11.99 -13.23
CA GLY A 205 -26.08 -11.39 -14.44
C GLY A 205 -26.92 -10.13 -14.17
N VAL A 206 -26.64 -9.40 -13.09
CA VAL A 206 -27.36 -8.17 -12.74
C VAL A 206 -27.09 -7.08 -13.76
N ALA A 207 -25.82 -6.90 -14.17
CA ALA A 207 -25.40 -5.94 -15.17
C ALA A 207 -24.05 -6.32 -15.80
N SER A 208 -23.68 -5.67 -16.89
CA SER A 208 -22.36 -5.83 -17.52
C SER A 208 -21.24 -5.22 -16.64
N PRO A 209 -19.96 -5.62 -16.85
CA PRO A 209 -18.84 -4.98 -16.15
C PRO A 209 -18.85 -3.43 -16.29
N ARG A 210 -19.11 -2.94 -17.51
CA ARG A 210 -19.16 -1.49 -17.80
C ARG A 210 -20.30 -0.79 -17.06
N ASP A 211 -21.47 -1.40 -16.97
CA ASP A 211 -22.63 -0.78 -16.31
C ASP A 211 -22.46 -0.78 -14.78
N ILE A 212 -21.83 -1.84 -14.20
CA ILE A 212 -21.50 -1.88 -12.77
C ILE A 212 -20.50 -0.76 -12.43
N ASP A 213 -19.45 -0.61 -13.22
CA ASP A 213 -18.44 0.42 -13.03
C ASP A 213 -19.03 1.82 -13.19
N ALA A 214 -19.79 2.06 -14.27
CA ALA A 214 -20.47 3.34 -14.52
C ALA A 214 -21.44 3.72 -13.39
N ALA A 215 -22.13 2.77 -12.78
CA ALA A 215 -23.01 3.03 -11.65
C ALA A 215 -22.25 3.60 -10.44
N MET A 216 -21.03 3.14 -10.19
CA MET A 216 -20.21 3.64 -9.09
C MET A 216 -19.45 4.93 -9.43
N GLU A 217 -19.00 5.08 -10.67
CA GLU A 217 -18.35 6.30 -11.14
C GLU A 217 -19.33 7.47 -11.20
N LEU A 218 -20.47 7.28 -11.86
CA LEU A 218 -21.43 8.36 -12.10
C LEU A 218 -22.42 8.56 -10.94
N GLY A 219 -22.75 7.49 -10.22
CA GLY A 219 -23.71 7.54 -9.10
C GLY A 219 -23.07 7.97 -7.77
N TYR A 220 -21.81 7.60 -7.54
CA TYR A 220 -21.08 7.86 -6.28
C TYR A 220 -19.81 8.70 -6.47
N ASN A 221 -19.50 9.09 -7.71
CA ASN A 221 -18.31 9.89 -8.06
C ASN A 221 -16.99 9.18 -7.70
N ASN A 222 -16.95 7.86 -7.80
CA ASN A 222 -15.72 7.13 -7.67
C ASN A 222 -14.80 7.45 -8.87
N PRO A 223 -13.49 7.59 -8.66
CA PRO A 223 -12.55 7.87 -9.75
C PRO A 223 -12.38 6.70 -10.72
N MET A 224 -12.83 5.50 -10.33
CA MET A 224 -12.73 4.25 -11.07
C MET A 224 -13.79 3.27 -10.56
N GLY A 225 -14.35 2.48 -11.44
CA GLY A 225 -15.32 1.44 -11.07
C GLY A 225 -14.70 0.24 -10.34
N PRO A 226 -15.49 -0.52 -9.57
CA PRO A 226 -14.97 -1.60 -8.74
C PRO A 226 -14.43 -2.82 -9.54
N ILE A 227 -14.96 -3.08 -10.73
CA ILE A 227 -14.51 -4.17 -11.61
C ILE A 227 -13.18 -3.76 -12.27
N GLU A 228 -13.09 -2.55 -12.82
CA GLU A 228 -11.86 -1.97 -13.36
C GLU A 228 -10.76 -1.93 -12.30
N LEU A 229 -11.06 -1.43 -11.10
CA LEU A 229 -10.11 -1.39 -9.98
C LEU A 229 -9.62 -2.80 -9.61
N GLY A 230 -10.49 -3.81 -9.74
CA GLY A 230 -10.11 -5.22 -9.56
C GLY A 230 -9.01 -5.64 -10.53
N ASP A 231 -9.17 -5.33 -11.82
CA ASP A 231 -8.19 -5.63 -12.87
C ASP A 231 -6.87 -4.84 -12.71
N VAL A 232 -6.95 -3.57 -12.29
CA VAL A 232 -5.77 -2.71 -12.06
C VAL A 232 -4.94 -3.24 -10.90
N VAL A 233 -5.55 -3.61 -9.79
CA VAL A 233 -4.86 -4.19 -8.61
C VAL A 233 -4.31 -5.58 -8.92
N GLY A 234 -5.04 -6.35 -9.70
CA GLY A 234 -4.76 -7.74 -10.03
C GLY A 234 -5.72 -8.71 -9.32
N LEU A 235 -6.34 -9.58 -10.12
CA LEU A 235 -7.36 -10.51 -9.63
C LEU A 235 -6.81 -11.59 -8.70
N ASP A 236 -5.55 -11.98 -8.85
CA ASP A 236 -4.82 -12.85 -7.92
C ASP A 236 -4.67 -12.17 -6.55
N VAL A 237 -4.20 -10.93 -6.50
CA VAL A 237 -4.08 -10.16 -5.26
C VAL A 237 -5.45 -10.01 -4.58
N ARG A 238 -6.50 -9.71 -5.36
CA ARG A 238 -7.88 -9.63 -4.84
C ARG A 238 -8.35 -10.96 -4.27
N LEU A 239 -8.02 -12.07 -4.93
CA LEU A 239 -8.37 -13.41 -4.45
C LEU A 239 -7.69 -13.72 -3.12
N ASP A 240 -6.38 -13.48 -3.01
CA ASP A 240 -5.60 -13.74 -1.79
C ASP A 240 -6.13 -12.93 -0.59
N ILE A 241 -6.42 -11.64 -0.80
CA ILE A 241 -7.02 -10.78 0.24
C ILE A 241 -8.41 -11.31 0.66
N LEU A 242 -9.24 -11.72 -0.30
CA LEU A 242 -10.56 -12.26 0.00
C LEU A 242 -10.49 -13.58 0.77
N GLU A 243 -9.52 -14.45 0.46
CA GLU A 243 -9.33 -15.70 1.19
C GLU A 243 -8.89 -15.43 2.63
N HIS A 244 -7.92 -14.52 2.83
CA HIS A 244 -7.52 -14.10 4.16
C HIS A 244 -8.68 -13.48 4.95
N LEU A 245 -9.40 -12.51 4.37
CA LEU A 245 -10.55 -11.90 5.05
C LEU A 245 -11.69 -12.89 5.32
N ARG A 246 -11.83 -13.93 4.50
CA ARG A 246 -12.79 -14.98 4.73
C ARG A 246 -12.42 -15.84 5.94
N GLU A 247 -11.15 -16.18 6.12
CA GLU A 247 -10.67 -16.91 7.30
C GLU A 247 -10.91 -16.11 8.58
N GLU A 248 -10.59 -14.82 8.57
CA GLU A 248 -10.67 -13.96 9.74
C GLU A 248 -12.10 -13.46 10.05
N LEU A 249 -12.89 -13.11 9.02
CA LEU A 249 -14.14 -12.39 9.16
C LEU A 249 -15.38 -13.18 8.65
N GLY A 250 -15.16 -14.37 8.11
CA GLY A 250 -16.21 -15.31 7.71
C GLY A 250 -16.71 -15.17 6.27
N GLU A 251 -17.76 -15.94 5.96
CA GLU A 251 -18.26 -16.22 4.60
C GLU A 251 -18.70 -14.99 3.80
N ARG A 252 -18.90 -13.84 4.42
CA ARG A 252 -19.21 -12.58 3.69
C ARG A 252 -18.11 -12.17 2.72
N PHE A 253 -16.86 -12.60 2.94
CA PHE A 253 -15.71 -12.36 2.06
C PHE A 253 -15.40 -13.55 1.15
N ARG A 254 -16.26 -14.56 1.07
CA ARG A 254 -16.06 -15.71 0.18
C ARG A 254 -15.88 -15.25 -1.27
N PRO A 255 -14.74 -15.58 -1.92
CA PRO A 255 -14.51 -15.21 -3.31
C PRO A 255 -15.55 -15.83 -4.25
N PRO A 256 -16.15 -15.06 -5.19
CA PRO A 256 -17.03 -15.55 -6.22
C PRO A 256 -16.33 -16.56 -7.15
N GLN A 257 -17.09 -17.51 -7.70
CA GLN A 257 -16.53 -18.56 -8.56
C GLN A 257 -15.88 -17.98 -9.83
N ILE A 258 -16.48 -16.95 -10.41
CA ILE A 258 -15.97 -16.30 -11.62
C ILE A 258 -14.57 -15.66 -11.39
N LEU A 259 -14.31 -15.07 -10.22
CA LEU A 259 -13.00 -14.54 -9.85
C LEU A 259 -11.96 -15.66 -9.81
N ARG A 260 -12.27 -16.78 -9.13
CA ARG A 260 -11.38 -17.96 -9.07
C ARG A 260 -11.08 -18.54 -10.45
N GLN A 261 -12.08 -18.54 -11.35
CA GLN A 261 -11.90 -19.01 -12.72
C GLN A 261 -10.98 -18.11 -13.52
N LYS A 262 -11.12 -16.78 -13.41
CA LYS A 262 -10.21 -15.81 -14.06
C LYS A 262 -8.78 -16.03 -13.60
N VAL A 263 -8.54 -16.10 -12.29
CA VAL A 263 -7.19 -16.33 -11.73
C VAL A 263 -6.61 -17.66 -12.22
N ARG A 264 -7.37 -18.77 -12.19
CA ARG A 264 -6.92 -20.07 -12.71
C ARG A 264 -6.62 -20.07 -14.21
N ALA A 265 -7.28 -19.21 -14.96
CA ALA A 265 -7.03 -19.03 -16.39
C ALA A 265 -5.84 -18.12 -16.71
N GLY A 266 -5.17 -17.56 -15.68
CA GLY A 266 -4.08 -16.60 -15.87
C GLY A 266 -4.54 -15.20 -16.32
N LYS A 267 -5.85 -14.94 -16.30
CA LYS A 267 -6.46 -13.64 -16.64
C LYS A 267 -6.46 -12.76 -15.38
N LEU A 268 -5.32 -12.15 -15.07
CA LEU A 268 -5.09 -11.49 -13.80
C LEU A 268 -5.37 -9.98 -13.83
N GLY A 269 -5.95 -9.47 -14.91
CA GLY A 269 -6.25 -8.07 -15.11
C GLY A 269 -5.22 -7.36 -15.99
N LYS A 270 -5.05 -6.06 -15.76
CA LYS A 270 -4.19 -5.16 -16.55
C LYS A 270 -2.77 -5.70 -16.76
N LYS A 271 -2.17 -6.29 -15.74
CA LYS A 271 -0.79 -6.82 -15.78
C LYS A 271 -0.58 -8.00 -16.73
N THR A 272 -1.66 -8.70 -17.12
CA THR A 272 -1.62 -9.83 -18.08
C THR A 272 -2.35 -9.52 -19.38
N GLY A 273 -2.84 -8.29 -19.56
CA GLY A 273 -3.61 -7.86 -20.73
C GLY A 273 -5.08 -8.30 -20.71
N GLU A 274 -5.49 -9.14 -19.76
CA GLU A 274 -6.88 -9.56 -19.65
C GLU A 274 -7.24 -9.91 -18.18
N GLY A 275 -8.42 -9.45 -17.76
CA GLY A 275 -9.08 -9.77 -16.51
C GLY A 275 -10.59 -9.88 -16.75
N PHE A 276 -11.38 -9.02 -16.14
CA PHE A 276 -12.76 -8.76 -16.51
C PHE A 276 -12.86 -7.91 -17.77
N TYR A 277 -11.83 -7.09 -18.00
CA TYR A 277 -11.63 -6.33 -19.23
C TYR A 277 -10.46 -6.88 -20.04
N VAL A 278 -10.39 -6.46 -21.31
CA VAL A 278 -9.23 -6.64 -22.19
C VAL A 278 -8.47 -5.33 -22.22
N TRP A 279 -7.15 -5.39 -22.03
CA TRP A 279 -6.26 -4.25 -21.87
C TRP A 279 -5.19 -4.23 -22.96
N GLU A 280 -5.05 -3.11 -23.66
CA GLU A 280 -3.97 -2.85 -24.62
C GLU A 280 -3.35 -1.49 -24.31
N ASP A 281 -2.03 -1.41 -24.27
CA ASP A 281 -1.28 -0.19 -23.95
C ASP A 281 -1.73 0.55 -22.68
N GLY A 282 -2.30 -0.22 -21.74
CA GLY A 282 -2.79 0.31 -20.46
C GLY A 282 -4.22 0.84 -20.46
N GLU A 283 -4.92 0.76 -21.60
CA GLU A 283 -6.31 1.19 -21.79
C GLU A 283 -7.25 -0.01 -21.97
N ILE A 284 -8.52 0.15 -21.58
CA ILE A 284 -9.56 -0.86 -21.77
C ILE A 284 -10.06 -0.80 -23.22
N VAL A 285 -9.84 -1.90 -23.97
CA VAL A 285 -10.29 -2.04 -25.35
C VAL A 285 -11.53 -2.91 -25.51
N GLY A 286 -11.89 -3.73 -24.51
CA GLY A 286 -13.05 -4.61 -24.57
C GLY A 286 -13.42 -5.21 -23.22
N VAL A 287 -14.51 -6.02 -23.19
CA VAL A 287 -14.92 -6.83 -22.05
C VAL A 287 -14.49 -8.28 -22.29
N SER A 288 -13.86 -8.91 -21.31
CA SER A 288 -13.39 -10.28 -21.43
C SER A 288 -14.54 -11.27 -21.59
N GLY A 289 -14.49 -12.06 -22.66
CA GLY A 289 -15.51 -13.08 -22.98
C GLY A 289 -16.66 -12.57 -23.85
N GLU A 290 -16.72 -11.31 -24.22
CA GLU A 290 -17.50 -10.87 -25.36
C GLU A 290 -16.81 -11.41 -26.62
N TYR A 291 -17.46 -12.38 -27.29
CA TYR A 291 -17.05 -12.83 -28.60
C TYR A 291 -17.31 -11.67 -29.59
N ASP A 292 -16.27 -11.23 -30.30
CA ASP A 292 -16.42 -10.42 -31.51
C ASP A 292 -17.11 -11.27 -32.60
N GLY A 293 -18.33 -11.59 -32.38
CA GLY A 293 -19.13 -12.48 -33.18
C GLY A 293 -20.50 -11.88 -33.45
N ASN A 294 -20.54 -10.70 -34.03
CA ASN A 294 -21.60 -10.32 -34.96
C ASN A 294 -21.28 -9.00 -35.69
N GLU A 295 -20.25 -8.97 -36.53
CA GLU A 295 -20.41 -8.20 -37.75
C GLU A 295 -21.30 -9.05 -38.68
N GLY A 296 -22.59 -9.12 -38.36
CA GLY A 296 -23.62 -9.54 -39.26
C GLY A 296 -23.83 -8.44 -40.28
N ASP A 297 -23.37 -8.71 -41.50
CA ASP A 297 -23.77 -7.99 -42.70
C ASP A 297 -25.29 -7.77 -42.70
N ASP A 298 -25.72 -6.57 -42.44
CA ASP A 298 -27.03 -6.12 -42.89
C ASP A 298 -26.85 -5.46 -44.25
N GLU A 299 -27.13 -6.28 -45.31
CA GLU A 299 -27.49 -5.79 -46.63
C GLU A 299 -28.94 -5.25 -46.64
#